data_0396b87f6818a4809712f51d8edc8789
#
_entry.id   0396b87f6818a4809712f51d8edc8789
#
_cell.length_a   1.000
_cell.length_b   1.000
_cell.length_c   1.000
_cell.angle_alpha   90.00
_cell.angle_beta   90.00
_cell.angle_gamma   90.00
#
_symmetry.space_group_name_H-M   'P 1'
#
loop_
_entity.id
_entity.type
_entity.pdbx_description
1 polymer ?
#
loop_
_entity_poly.entity_id
_entity_poly.type
_entity_poly.pdbx_seq_one_letter_code
_entity_poly.pdbx_strand_id
1 'polypeptide(L)'
;MATSVTSLGLVAAADKVILASRPYLEFIKLFSTNFDSANSAQYNAIAVPVLAASSEDFGPGAGYTHSTNTIKPATVTLSAHRKSTYTIGDVDAIKNDLAACWGEMGPKAGEAIGKYVVQTVMGLLTYDKATAQITQATHATLGDFTALRAQAIKKGLDPDQCVLTIEPVAYSNLLAVLPANVLGDDEAIRSGMLGRFVGFKAVVCAPNMSLASAADANNAWACIIPEGAIATANRIVLPVREGGNLIEFGTITDEATGFAFGQRVVVDADQGTCSWSVDCLFGAALSKQTSNGAPGFYQVISA
;
A
#
# COMPACT_ATOMS: atom_id res chain seq x y z
N MET A 1 -37.78 9.43 10.06
CA MET A 1 -36.85 10.07 11.01
C MET A 1 -35.60 9.25 11.31
N ALA A 2 -35.49 8.01 10.89
CA ALA A 2 -34.31 7.16 11.11
C ALA A 2 -33.11 7.50 10.20
N THR A 3 -33.34 8.13 9.08
CA THR A 3 -32.30 8.41 8.06
C THR A 3 -31.26 9.45 8.46
N SER A 4 -31.59 10.41 9.32
CA SER A 4 -30.65 11.46 9.71
C SER A 4 -29.63 11.04 10.76
N VAL A 5 -29.98 10.07 11.60
CA VAL A 5 -29.08 9.55 12.66
C VAL A 5 -28.04 8.58 12.06
N THR A 6 -28.47 7.81 11.06
CA THR A 6 -27.58 6.90 10.32
C THR A 6 -26.50 7.65 9.55
N SER A 7 -26.84 8.73 8.86
CA SER A 7 -25.86 9.51 8.06
C SER A 7 -24.76 10.13 8.93
N LEU A 8 -25.08 10.66 10.11
CA LEU A 8 -24.10 11.20 11.04
C LEU A 8 -23.14 10.13 11.59
N GLY A 9 -23.67 8.95 11.93
CA GLY A 9 -22.87 7.82 12.38
C GLY A 9 -21.92 7.29 11.29
N LEU A 10 -22.38 7.31 10.03
CA LEU A 10 -21.56 6.88 8.89
C LEU A 10 -20.38 7.83 8.61
N VAL A 11 -20.60 9.15 8.71
CA VAL A 11 -19.52 10.13 8.54
C VAL A 11 -18.47 9.96 9.64
N ALA A 12 -18.89 9.82 10.89
CA ALA A 12 -17.96 9.60 12.01
C ALA A 12 -17.20 8.26 11.89
N ALA A 13 -17.84 7.22 11.36
CA ALA A 13 -17.18 5.94 11.08
C ALA A 13 -16.19 6.06 9.92
N ALA A 14 -16.54 6.81 8.87
CA ALA A 14 -15.71 7.05 7.72
C ALA A 14 -14.38 7.72 8.09
N ASP A 15 -14.42 8.79 8.87
CA ASP A 15 -13.22 9.51 9.33
C ASP A 15 -12.30 8.59 10.15
N LYS A 16 -12.87 7.75 11.00
CA LYS A 16 -12.11 6.78 11.79
C LYS A 16 -11.51 5.65 10.95
N VAL A 17 -12.19 5.23 9.88
CA VAL A 17 -11.63 4.27 8.90
C VAL A 17 -10.39 4.87 8.24
N ILE A 18 -10.47 6.12 7.78
CA ILE A 18 -9.34 6.82 7.15
C ILE A 18 -8.17 6.90 8.13
N LEU A 19 -8.41 7.41 9.34
CA LEU A 19 -7.35 7.59 10.35
C LEU A 19 -6.66 6.26 10.70
N ALA A 20 -7.41 5.17 10.81
CA ALA A 20 -6.86 3.87 11.16
C ALA A 20 -6.15 3.18 9.98
N SER A 21 -6.57 3.43 8.75
CA SER A 21 -5.94 2.85 7.55
C SER A 21 -4.72 3.64 7.10
N ARG A 22 -4.64 4.94 7.37
CA ARG A 22 -3.60 5.85 6.87
C ARG A 22 -2.17 5.36 7.11
N PRO A 23 -1.76 4.87 8.31
CA PRO A 23 -0.39 4.40 8.53
C PRO A 23 0.03 3.25 7.59
N TYR A 24 -0.93 2.45 7.15
CA TYR A 24 -0.70 1.37 6.19
C TYR A 24 -0.68 1.87 4.74
N LEU A 25 -1.51 2.87 4.43
CA LEU A 25 -1.69 3.37 3.08
C LEU A 25 -0.61 4.38 2.67
N GLU A 26 0.00 5.09 3.59
CA GLU A 26 1.12 6.00 3.31
C GLU A 26 2.29 5.28 2.65
N PHE A 27 2.52 4.02 3.02
CA PHE A 27 3.49 3.16 2.38
C PHE A 27 3.26 3.00 0.87
N ILE A 28 1.99 2.99 0.41
CA ILE A 28 1.65 2.78 -1.00
C ILE A 28 2.06 3.99 -1.86
N LYS A 29 2.09 5.18 -1.29
CA LYS A 29 2.54 6.40 -2.00
C LYS A 29 3.98 6.34 -2.50
N LEU A 30 4.78 5.44 -1.94
CA LEU A 30 6.16 5.25 -2.36
C LEU A 30 6.27 4.56 -3.72
N PHE A 31 5.18 4.03 -4.23
CA PHE A 31 5.10 3.29 -5.49
C PHE A 31 4.27 4.03 -6.53
N SER A 32 4.30 3.55 -7.77
CA SER A 32 3.45 4.07 -8.84
C SER A 32 1.99 3.68 -8.57
N THR A 33 1.12 4.68 -8.49
CA THR A 33 -0.28 4.49 -8.12
C THR A 33 -1.23 5.03 -9.17
N ASN A 34 -2.37 4.38 -9.31
CA ASN A 34 -3.52 4.90 -10.03
C ASN A 34 -4.78 4.61 -9.21
N PHE A 35 -5.25 5.63 -8.48
CA PHE A 35 -6.46 5.53 -7.68
C PHE A 35 -7.58 6.23 -8.44
N ASP A 36 -8.29 5.45 -9.25
CA ASP A 36 -9.41 5.95 -10.02
C ASP A 36 -10.70 5.77 -9.19
N SER A 37 -11.18 6.87 -8.62
CA SER A 37 -12.48 6.92 -7.94
C SER A 37 -13.64 6.93 -8.94
N ALA A 38 -13.38 7.22 -10.21
CA ALA A 38 -14.42 7.37 -11.23
C ALA A 38 -14.80 6.00 -11.84
N ASN A 39 -16.00 5.67 -11.66
CA ASN A 39 -17.05 4.96 -12.42
C ASN A 39 -16.70 4.02 -13.59
N SER A 40 -15.49 3.64 -13.88
CA SER A 40 -15.29 2.66 -14.94
C SER A 40 -15.43 1.23 -14.39
N ALA A 41 -16.67 0.87 -14.09
CA ALA A 41 -17.06 -0.46 -13.62
C ALA A 41 -16.77 -1.60 -14.62
N GLN A 42 -16.18 -1.30 -15.77
CA GLN A 42 -16.10 -2.26 -16.88
C GLN A 42 -14.80 -3.04 -16.97
N TYR A 43 -13.73 -2.66 -16.27
CA TYR A 43 -12.44 -3.33 -16.42
C TYR A 43 -11.84 -3.74 -15.08
N ASN A 44 -11.50 -5.01 -14.95
CA ASN A 44 -10.77 -5.56 -13.82
C ASN A 44 -9.25 -5.26 -13.88
N ALA A 45 -8.79 -4.51 -14.87
CA ALA A 45 -7.40 -4.18 -15.05
C ALA A 45 -7.23 -2.67 -15.26
N ILE A 46 -6.26 -2.08 -14.57
CA ILE A 46 -5.92 -0.67 -14.68
C ILE A 46 -4.51 -0.55 -15.21
N ALA A 47 -4.32 0.34 -16.19
CA ALA A 47 -2.99 0.70 -16.67
C ALA A 47 -2.40 1.77 -15.75
N VAL A 48 -1.33 1.43 -15.05
CA VAL A 48 -0.59 2.37 -14.20
C VAL A 48 0.63 2.85 -14.99
N PRO A 49 0.79 4.16 -15.25
CA PRO A 49 1.95 4.67 -15.95
C PRO A 49 3.21 4.46 -15.11
N VAL A 50 4.22 3.85 -15.71
CA VAL A 50 5.54 3.67 -15.12
C VAL A 50 6.55 4.37 -16.01
N LEU A 51 7.29 5.29 -15.44
CA LEU A 51 8.35 6.01 -16.13
C LEU A 51 9.68 5.31 -15.85
N ALA A 52 10.38 4.90 -16.92
CA ALA A 52 11.77 4.48 -16.84
C ALA A 52 12.65 5.67 -17.23
N ALA A 53 13.71 5.91 -16.47
CA ALA A 53 14.72 6.89 -16.86
C ALA A 53 15.44 6.39 -18.12
N SER A 54 15.48 7.20 -19.15
CA SER A 54 16.22 6.92 -20.38
C SER A 54 16.94 8.16 -20.84
N SER A 55 18.14 7.99 -21.36
CA SER A 55 18.90 9.03 -22.03
C SER A 55 19.36 8.50 -23.38
N GLU A 56 19.38 9.36 -24.39
CA GLU A 56 19.88 9.04 -25.70
C GLU A 56 21.10 9.94 -26.01
N ASP A 57 22.12 9.36 -26.60
CA ASP A 57 23.27 10.13 -27.05
C ASP A 57 22.91 10.93 -28.32
N PHE A 58 23.09 12.23 -28.24
CA PHE A 58 22.88 13.14 -29.35
C PHE A 58 24.22 13.43 -30.07
N GLY A 59 24.42 12.78 -31.19
CA GLY A 59 25.64 12.97 -32.01
C GLY A 59 25.68 14.34 -32.68
N PRO A 60 26.89 14.94 -32.84
CA PRO A 60 27.04 16.20 -33.59
C PRO A 60 26.54 16.04 -35.03
N GLY A 61 25.60 16.89 -35.43
CA GLY A 61 24.99 16.87 -36.76
C GLY A 61 23.75 16.02 -36.93
N ALA A 62 23.33 15.29 -35.90
CA ALA A 62 22.03 14.66 -35.90
C ALA A 62 20.94 15.70 -35.59
N GLY A 63 19.90 15.78 -36.41
CA GLY A 63 18.73 16.61 -36.12
C GLY A 63 17.99 16.05 -34.89
N TYR A 64 17.27 16.91 -34.17
CA TYR A 64 16.36 16.43 -33.09
C TYR A 64 15.34 15.49 -33.70
N THR A 65 15.55 14.21 -33.53
CA THR A 65 14.55 13.18 -33.81
C THR A 65 13.68 13.01 -32.55
N HIS A 66 12.39 12.88 -32.75
CA HIS A 66 11.52 12.53 -31.61
C HIS A 66 11.94 11.17 -31.05
N SER A 67 12.44 11.18 -29.84
CA SER A 67 12.73 9.95 -29.10
C SER A 67 11.45 9.11 -28.98
N THR A 68 11.56 7.83 -29.24
CA THR A 68 10.47 6.88 -29.15
C THR A 68 10.24 6.40 -27.69
N ASN A 69 10.64 7.20 -26.70
CA ASN A 69 10.40 6.89 -25.31
C ASN A 69 8.88 6.89 -25.03
N THR A 70 8.28 5.75 -25.18
CA THR A 70 6.87 5.50 -24.86
C THR A 70 6.75 5.16 -23.38
N ILE A 71 5.90 5.90 -22.68
CA ILE A 71 5.45 5.50 -21.34
C ILE A 71 4.78 4.14 -21.49
N LYS A 72 5.37 3.12 -20.90
CA LYS A 72 4.78 1.77 -20.89
C LYS A 72 4.00 1.60 -19.61
N PRO A 73 2.66 1.45 -19.67
CA PRO A 73 1.88 1.22 -18.48
C PRO A 73 2.10 -0.19 -17.93
N ALA A 74 2.18 -0.31 -16.62
CA ALA A 74 2.04 -1.57 -15.94
C ALA A 74 0.56 -1.91 -15.80
N THR A 75 0.17 -3.10 -16.24
CA THR A 75 -1.22 -3.55 -16.08
C THR A 75 -1.41 -4.15 -14.71
N VAL A 76 -2.20 -3.50 -13.88
CA VAL A 76 -2.59 -3.98 -12.55
C VAL A 76 -3.98 -4.62 -12.64
N THR A 77 -4.06 -5.89 -12.32
CA THR A 77 -5.35 -6.58 -12.23
C THR A 77 -5.96 -6.36 -10.85
N LEU A 78 -7.18 -5.84 -10.82
CA LEU A 78 -7.94 -5.66 -9.60
C LEU A 78 -8.59 -7.00 -9.24
N SER A 79 -7.84 -7.87 -8.57
CA SER A 79 -8.29 -9.23 -8.24
C SER A 79 -8.84 -9.37 -6.84
N ALA A 80 -8.61 -8.39 -5.99
CA ALA A 80 -8.91 -8.51 -4.58
C ALA A 80 -9.98 -7.50 -4.14
N HIS A 81 -11.21 -7.99 -4.03
CA HIS A 81 -12.28 -7.28 -3.35
C HIS A 81 -12.29 -7.67 -1.88
N ARG A 82 -11.96 -6.74 -1.01
CA ARG A 82 -11.95 -6.93 0.44
C ARG A 82 -13.01 -6.07 1.10
N LYS A 83 -13.72 -6.68 2.04
CA LYS A 83 -14.70 -6.00 2.87
C LYS A 83 -14.49 -6.34 4.35
N SER A 84 -14.78 -5.38 5.20
CA SER A 84 -14.94 -5.57 6.63
C SER A 84 -16.40 -5.24 6.96
N THR A 85 -17.11 -6.18 7.57
CA THR A 85 -18.55 -6.06 7.85
C THR A 85 -18.80 -6.28 9.32
N TYR A 86 -19.62 -5.43 9.90
CA TYR A 86 -20.12 -5.53 11.27
C TYR A 86 -21.65 -5.55 11.25
N THR A 87 -22.23 -6.49 11.98
CA THR A 87 -23.67 -6.69 12.05
C THR A 87 -24.15 -6.46 13.47
N ILE A 88 -25.21 -5.70 13.65
CA ILE A 88 -25.83 -5.40 14.94
C ILE A 88 -27.29 -5.87 14.85
N GLY A 89 -27.73 -6.62 15.87
CA GLY A 89 -29.13 -7.02 15.99
C GLY A 89 -29.98 -5.89 16.55
N ASP A 90 -31.28 -5.92 16.28
CA ASP A 90 -32.26 -4.89 16.73
C ASP A 90 -32.24 -4.69 18.24
N VAL A 91 -32.10 -5.78 19.01
CA VAL A 91 -32.06 -5.71 20.49
C VAL A 91 -30.80 -4.96 20.97
N ASP A 92 -29.69 -5.20 20.33
CA ASP A 92 -28.41 -4.53 20.67
C ASP A 92 -28.41 -3.07 20.20
N ALA A 93 -29.08 -2.79 19.09
CA ALA A 93 -29.27 -1.45 18.57
C ALA A 93 -30.12 -0.56 19.48
N ILE A 94 -31.09 -1.16 20.20
CA ILE A 94 -31.89 -0.43 21.19
C ILE A 94 -31.10 -0.14 22.46
N LYS A 95 -30.21 -1.02 22.84
CA LYS A 95 -29.38 -0.88 24.07
C LYS A 95 -28.19 0.05 23.88
N ASN A 96 -27.70 0.17 22.68
CA ASN A 96 -26.52 0.94 22.36
C ASN A 96 -26.85 2.01 21.30
N ASP A 97 -26.16 3.14 21.38
CA ASP A 97 -26.22 4.12 20.29
C ASP A 97 -25.50 3.55 19.05
N LEU A 98 -26.26 3.31 17.98
CA LEU A 98 -25.75 2.81 16.70
C LEU A 98 -24.59 3.64 16.16
N ALA A 99 -24.68 4.95 16.30
CA ALA A 99 -23.62 5.86 15.83
C ALA A 99 -22.32 5.65 16.64
N ALA A 100 -22.42 5.44 17.94
CA ALA A 100 -21.28 5.12 18.80
C ALA A 100 -20.69 3.76 18.44
N CYS A 101 -21.53 2.74 18.23
CA CYS A 101 -21.08 1.41 17.83
C CYS A 101 -20.30 1.44 16.52
N TRP A 102 -20.80 2.11 15.48
CA TRP A 102 -20.10 2.23 14.22
C TRP A 102 -18.83 3.06 14.32
N GLY A 103 -18.84 4.08 15.20
CA GLY A 103 -17.66 4.86 15.52
C GLY A 103 -16.53 4.03 16.15
N GLU A 104 -16.83 2.96 16.87
CA GLU A 104 -15.83 2.01 17.41
C GLU A 104 -15.40 0.95 16.38
N MET A 105 -16.29 0.57 15.49
CA MET A 105 -16.02 -0.41 14.43
C MET A 105 -15.15 0.16 13.31
N GLY A 106 -15.26 1.48 13.03
CA GLY A 106 -14.51 2.16 11.99
C GLY A 106 -12.99 1.92 12.04
N PRO A 107 -12.32 2.12 13.18
CA PRO A 107 -10.89 1.86 13.31
C PRO A 107 -10.49 0.43 12.97
N LYS A 108 -11.29 -0.55 13.43
CA LYS A 108 -11.03 -1.97 13.15
C LYS A 108 -11.19 -2.33 11.69
N ALA A 109 -12.19 -1.75 11.02
CA ALA A 109 -12.38 -1.92 9.58
C ALA A 109 -11.21 -1.31 8.79
N GLY A 110 -10.80 -0.09 9.12
CA GLY A 110 -9.68 0.60 8.48
C GLY A 110 -8.36 -0.15 8.67
N GLU A 111 -8.08 -0.60 9.87
CA GLU A 111 -6.89 -1.42 10.17
C GLU A 111 -6.88 -2.73 9.37
N ALA A 112 -8.01 -3.45 9.33
CA ALA A 112 -8.11 -4.73 8.63
C ALA A 112 -7.87 -4.58 7.12
N ILE A 113 -8.44 -3.55 6.49
CA ILE A 113 -8.25 -3.29 5.07
C ILE A 113 -6.83 -2.80 4.81
N GLY A 114 -6.31 -1.87 5.62
CA GLY A 114 -4.96 -1.36 5.49
C GLY A 114 -3.90 -2.46 5.56
N LYS A 115 -3.99 -3.35 6.55
CA LYS A 115 -3.12 -4.54 6.67
C LYS A 115 -3.18 -5.41 5.43
N TYR A 116 -4.38 -5.65 4.92
CA TYR A 116 -4.55 -6.46 3.71
C TYR A 116 -3.87 -5.84 2.49
N VAL A 117 -3.99 -4.53 2.30
CA VAL A 117 -3.34 -3.80 1.22
C VAL A 117 -1.81 -3.95 1.30
N VAL A 118 -1.23 -3.74 2.48
CA VAL A 118 0.20 -3.94 2.72
C VAL A 118 0.61 -5.39 2.43
N GLN A 119 -0.14 -6.37 2.92
CA GLN A 119 0.13 -7.79 2.67
C GLN A 119 0.10 -8.14 1.17
N THR A 120 -0.82 -7.54 0.42
CA THR A 120 -0.92 -7.75 -1.03
C THR A 120 0.33 -7.23 -1.75
N VAL A 121 0.83 -6.05 -1.37
CA VAL A 121 2.06 -5.48 -1.94
C VAL A 121 3.28 -6.31 -1.53
N MET A 122 3.39 -6.66 -0.25
CA MET A 122 4.52 -7.46 0.25
C MET A 122 4.56 -8.87 -0.34
N GLY A 123 3.40 -9.45 -0.64
CA GLY A 123 3.29 -10.74 -1.31
C GLY A 123 3.86 -10.76 -2.74
N LEU A 124 4.18 -9.60 -3.31
CA LEU A 124 4.90 -9.51 -4.58
C LEU A 124 6.42 -9.64 -4.43
N LEU A 125 6.95 -9.36 -3.23
CA LEU A 125 8.38 -9.30 -2.95
C LEU A 125 8.96 -10.69 -2.63
N THR A 126 8.73 -11.64 -3.52
CA THR A 126 9.22 -13.02 -3.38
C THR A 126 10.57 -13.20 -4.08
N TYR A 127 11.35 -14.18 -3.63
CA TYR A 127 12.67 -14.49 -4.13
C TYR A 127 12.72 -14.71 -5.64
N ASP A 128 11.81 -15.51 -6.15
CA ASP A 128 11.67 -15.88 -7.57
C ASP A 128 11.31 -14.70 -8.49
N LYS A 129 10.75 -13.62 -7.92
CA LYS A 129 10.38 -12.40 -8.65
C LYS A 129 11.44 -11.31 -8.57
N ALA A 130 12.43 -11.44 -7.68
CA ALA A 130 13.50 -10.48 -7.55
C ALA A 130 14.37 -10.45 -8.83
N THR A 131 14.84 -9.26 -9.18
CA THR A 131 15.73 -9.09 -10.34
C THR A 131 17.09 -9.72 -10.10
N ALA A 132 17.61 -9.55 -8.88
CA ALA A 132 18.84 -10.12 -8.40
C ALA A 132 18.88 -10.03 -6.87
N GLN A 133 19.90 -10.68 -6.29
CA GLN A 133 20.16 -10.66 -4.86
C GLN A 133 21.40 -9.81 -4.57
N ILE A 134 21.40 -9.22 -3.39
CA ILE A 134 22.51 -8.53 -2.79
C ILE A 134 22.83 -9.26 -1.50
N THR A 135 24.05 -9.78 -1.38
CA THR A 135 24.50 -10.46 -0.16
C THR A 135 25.05 -9.43 0.81
N GLN A 136 24.44 -9.32 1.97
CA GLN A 136 24.89 -8.47 3.08
C GLN A 136 24.72 -9.26 4.38
N ALA A 137 25.82 -9.70 4.94
CA ALA A 137 25.85 -10.67 6.05
C ALA A 137 25.26 -10.14 7.36
N THR A 138 25.35 -8.84 7.61
CA THR A 138 24.91 -8.21 8.85
C THR A 138 24.04 -6.99 8.60
N HIS A 139 23.19 -6.69 9.57
CA HIS A 139 22.29 -5.54 9.57
C HIS A 139 22.20 -4.89 10.97
N ALA A 140 23.29 -5.03 11.75
CA ALA A 140 23.34 -4.61 13.15
C ALA A 140 23.92 -3.20 13.35
N THR A 141 24.60 -2.65 12.36
CA THR A 141 25.31 -1.37 12.48
C THR A 141 24.95 -0.39 11.36
N LEU A 142 25.15 0.90 11.60
CA LEU A 142 25.01 1.91 10.54
C LEU A 142 25.94 1.64 9.35
N GLY A 143 27.12 1.06 9.63
CA GLY A 143 28.08 0.64 8.61
C GLY A 143 27.51 -0.37 7.63
N ASP A 144 26.66 -1.29 8.09
CA ASP A 144 26.01 -2.30 7.24
C ASP A 144 25.06 -1.65 6.24
N PHE A 145 24.28 -0.63 6.65
CA PHE A 145 23.37 0.09 5.78
C PHE A 145 24.12 0.97 4.75
N THR A 146 25.28 1.54 5.14
CA THR A 146 26.13 2.29 4.19
C THR A 146 26.79 1.34 3.18
N ALA A 147 27.19 0.15 3.60
CA ALA A 147 27.70 -0.89 2.71
C ALA A 147 26.62 -1.38 1.74
N LEU A 148 25.39 -1.56 2.22
CA LEU A 148 24.25 -1.91 1.39
C LEU A 148 23.97 -0.84 0.31
N ARG A 149 24.05 0.44 0.68
CA ARG A 149 23.95 1.55 -0.29
C ARG A 149 25.02 1.45 -1.37
N ALA A 150 26.28 1.20 -0.97
CA ALA A 150 27.38 1.07 -1.93
C ALA A 150 27.17 -0.12 -2.89
N GLN A 151 26.62 -1.23 -2.40
CA GLN A 151 26.28 -2.38 -3.23
C GLN A 151 25.12 -2.07 -4.19
N ALA A 152 24.11 -1.32 -3.77
CA ALA A 152 23.03 -0.87 -4.63
C ALA A 152 23.55 -0.01 -5.79
N ILE A 153 24.47 0.94 -5.51
CA ILE A 153 25.10 1.77 -6.55
C ILE A 153 25.91 0.90 -7.51
N LYS A 154 26.68 -0.09 -7.03
CA LYS A 154 27.40 -1.04 -7.89
C LYS A 154 26.50 -1.84 -8.82
N LYS A 155 25.22 -2.05 -8.44
CA LYS A 155 24.20 -2.69 -9.27
C LYS A 155 23.51 -1.72 -10.24
N GLY A 156 23.95 -0.46 -10.28
CA GLY A 156 23.36 0.58 -11.13
C GLY A 156 22.06 1.18 -10.60
N LEU A 157 21.77 0.98 -9.33
CA LEU A 157 20.61 1.61 -8.68
C LEU A 157 20.98 3.01 -8.19
N ASP A 158 20.04 3.92 -8.26
CA ASP A 158 20.11 5.21 -7.58
C ASP A 158 19.37 5.08 -6.23
N PRO A 159 20.07 5.05 -5.09
CA PRO A 159 19.44 4.88 -3.79
C PRO A 159 18.42 5.99 -3.47
N ASP A 160 18.64 7.21 -3.96
CA ASP A 160 17.73 8.34 -3.76
C ASP A 160 16.35 8.12 -4.43
N GLN A 161 16.26 7.20 -5.37
CA GLN A 161 15.02 6.78 -6.04
C GLN A 161 14.51 5.43 -5.54
N CYS A 162 15.17 4.84 -4.55
CA CYS A 162 14.83 3.52 -4.04
C CYS A 162 14.21 3.60 -2.65
N VAL A 163 13.21 2.76 -2.43
CA VAL A 163 12.66 2.47 -1.10
C VAL A 163 13.33 1.23 -0.56
N LEU A 164 13.85 1.30 0.65
CA LEU A 164 14.40 0.16 1.38
C LEU A 164 13.32 -0.39 2.31
N THR A 165 12.80 -1.56 2.01
CA THR A 165 11.92 -2.28 2.94
C THR A 165 12.75 -3.26 3.75
N ILE A 166 12.60 -3.25 5.07
CA ILE A 166 13.39 -4.08 5.98
C ILE A 166 12.49 -4.88 6.91
N GLU A 167 13.00 -6.03 7.32
CA GLU A 167 12.34 -6.91 8.28
C GLU A 167 12.24 -6.26 9.67
N PRO A 168 11.20 -6.56 10.49
CA PRO A 168 11.02 -5.97 11.81
C PRO A 168 12.22 -6.08 12.75
N VAL A 169 12.94 -7.18 12.72
CA VAL A 169 14.17 -7.38 13.54
C VAL A 169 15.29 -6.44 13.09
N ALA A 170 15.52 -6.35 11.78
CA ALA A 170 16.51 -5.43 11.20
C ALA A 170 16.14 -3.97 11.45
N TYR A 171 14.83 -3.64 11.40
CA TYR A 171 14.33 -2.30 11.72
C TYR A 171 14.56 -1.95 13.19
N SER A 172 14.28 -2.87 14.11
CA SER A 172 14.54 -2.69 15.54
C SER A 172 16.05 -2.45 15.81
N ASN A 173 16.92 -3.20 15.15
CA ASN A 173 18.37 -3.00 15.25
C ASN A 173 18.77 -1.62 14.71
N LEU A 174 18.17 -1.20 13.59
CA LEU A 174 18.40 0.12 13.01
C LEU A 174 18.03 1.24 14.00
N LEU A 175 16.83 1.16 14.60
CA LEU A 175 16.39 2.14 15.60
C LEU A 175 17.32 2.19 16.82
N ALA A 176 17.85 1.06 17.26
CA ALA A 176 18.77 0.99 18.39
C ALA A 176 20.13 1.68 18.12
N VAL A 177 20.56 1.74 16.86
CA VAL A 177 21.83 2.35 16.43
C VAL A 177 21.69 3.84 16.10
N LEU A 178 20.46 4.30 15.84
CA LEU A 178 20.21 5.71 15.53
C LEU A 178 20.40 6.58 16.78
N PRO A 179 21.16 7.69 16.67
CA PRO A 179 21.28 8.60 17.77
C PRO A 179 19.94 9.25 18.10
N ALA A 180 19.70 9.53 19.37
CA ALA A 180 18.43 10.07 19.88
C ALA A 180 17.94 11.36 19.18
N ASN A 181 18.86 12.14 18.62
CA ASN A 181 18.54 13.35 17.87
C ASN A 181 17.97 13.10 16.47
N VAL A 182 18.17 11.89 15.92
CA VAL A 182 17.58 11.45 14.64
C VAL A 182 16.24 10.74 14.86
N LEU A 183 16.08 10.15 16.04
CA LEU A 183 14.82 9.52 16.51
C LEU A 183 13.78 10.55 17.00
N GLY A 184 14.07 11.86 16.94
CA GLY A 184 13.18 12.91 17.42
C GLY A 184 11.79 12.97 16.75
N ASP A 185 11.57 12.18 15.71
CA ASP A 185 10.25 11.96 15.15
C ASP A 185 9.64 10.69 15.74
N ASP A 186 8.81 10.87 16.77
CA ASP A 186 7.91 9.82 17.30
C ASP A 186 7.13 9.10 16.19
N GLU A 187 6.97 9.72 15.05
CA GLU A 187 6.28 9.20 13.88
C GLU A 187 7.01 8.04 13.23
N ALA A 188 8.34 8.08 13.16
CA ALA A 188 9.15 6.97 12.63
C ALA A 188 8.97 5.69 13.45
N ILE A 189 8.84 5.83 14.77
CA ILE A 189 8.62 4.69 15.68
C ILE A 189 7.20 4.16 15.55
N ARG A 190 6.21 5.04 15.37
CA ARG A 190 4.80 4.68 15.28
C ARG A 190 4.41 4.12 13.93
N SER A 191 4.89 4.73 12.85
CA SER A 191 4.54 4.35 11.48
C SER A 191 5.39 3.21 10.94
N GLY A 192 6.55 2.92 11.54
CA GLY A 192 7.53 1.99 11.00
C GLY A 192 8.16 2.50 9.69
N MET A 193 8.12 3.82 9.45
CA MET A 193 8.63 4.45 8.26
C MET A 193 9.60 5.57 8.64
N LEU A 194 10.85 5.40 8.23
CA LEU A 194 11.85 6.45 8.26
C LEU A 194 11.85 7.15 6.91
N GLY A 195 11.87 8.46 6.94
CA GLY A 195 12.09 9.25 5.75
C GLY A 195 13.44 8.96 5.11
N ARG A 196 14.02 9.95 4.45
CA ARG A 196 15.31 9.82 3.79
C ARG A 196 16.41 9.41 4.77
N PHE A 197 16.95 8.20 4.60
CA PHE A 197 17.96 7.65 5.49
C PHE A 197 19.04 6.91 4.69
N VAL A 198 20.32 7.17 5.04
CA VAL A 198 21.51 6.59 4.35
C VAL A 198 21.44 6.74 2.83
N GLY A 199 20.78 7.81 2.34
CA GLY A 199 20.60 8.09 0.92
C GLY A 199 19.54 7.26 0.21
N PHE A 200 18.74 6.46 0.91
CA PHE A 200 17.51 5.90 0.38
C PHE A 200 16.36 6.90 0.50
N LYS A 201 15.43 6.84 -0.46
CA LYS A 201 14.22 7.71 -0.47
C LYS A 201 13.39 7.56 0.79
N ALA A 202 13.21 6.33 1.23
CA ALA A 202 12.58 5.96 2.50
C ALA A 202 13.06 4.58 2.96
N VAL A 203 13.03 4.36 4.28
CA VAL A 203 13.22 3.05 4.89
C VAL A 203 11.93 2.65 5.57
N VAL A 204 11.38 1.51 5.24
CA VAL A 204 10.05 1.07 5.69
C VAL A 204 10.12 -0.30 6.35
N CYS A 205 9.52 -0.38 7.53
CA CYS A 205 9.16 -1.65 8.16
C CYS A 205 7.64 -1.76 8.18
N ALA A 206 7.06 -2.48 7.24
CA ALA A 206 5.63 -2.67 7.22
C ALA A 206 5.19 -3.60 8.37
N PRO A 207 4.10 -3.26 9.07
CA PRO A 207 3.55 -4.14 10.11
C PRO A 207 3.22 -5.52 9.55
N ASN A 208 3.64 -6.57 10.24
CA ASN A 208 3.45 -7.97 9.81
C ASN A 208 4.11 -8.31 8.46
N MET A 209 5.17 -7.62 8.10
CA MET A 209 5.93 -7.93 6.91
C MET A 209 6.78 -9.18 7.14
N SER A 210 6.63 -10.17 6.26
CA SER A 210 7.56 -11.27 6.12
C SER A 210 8.13 -11.23 4.72
N LEU A 211 9.43 -11.09 4.61
CA LEU A 211 10.15 -11.20 3.33
C LEU A 211 10.45 -12.66 2.97
N ALA A 212 10.04 -13.58 3.82
CA ALA A 212 10.28 -14.98 3.67
C ALA A 212 9.46 -15.57 2.52
N SER A 213 10.11 -16.00 1.48
CA SER A 213 9.57 -16.94 0.50
C SER A 213 10.02 -18.37 0.79
N ALA A 214 9.24 -19.35 0.37
CA ALA A 214 9.26 -20.69 0.91
C ALA A 214 10.54 -21.53 0.63
N ALA A 215 11.40 -21.16 -0.31
CA ALA A 215 12.52 -22.03 -0.71
C ALA A 215 13.89 -21.64 -0.12
N ASP A 216 14.20 -20.33 -0.01
CA ASP A 216 15.48 -19.83 0.50
C ASP A 216 15.29 -18.67 1.46
N ALA A 217 14.18 -18.65 2.06
CA ALA A 217 13.57 -17.56 2.76
C ALA A 217 14.26 -17.17 4.06
N ASN A 218 15.05 -18.03 4.59
CA ASN A 218 15.56 -17.88 5.95
C ASN A 218 16.53 -16.72 6.11
N ASN A 219 16.97 -16.14 5.01
CA ASN A 219 18.07 -15.19 5.03
C ASN A 219 17.75 -13.83 4.41
N ALA A 220 16.55 -13.63 3.87
CA ALA A 220 16.19 -12.34 3.32
C ALA A 220 15.71 -11.40 4.42
N TRP A 221 16.42 -10.29 4.61
CA TRP A 221 16.09 -9.31 5.65
C TRP A 221 15.69 -7.93 5.11
N ALA A 222 15.93 -7.67 3.81
CA ALA A 222 15.54 -6.42 3.19
C ALA A 222 15.23 -6.59 1.70
N CYS A 223 14.50 -5.61 1.13
CA CYS A 223 14.34 -5.44 -0.30
C CYS A 223 14.61 -3.98 -0.69
N ILE A 224 15.36 -3.78 -1.76
CA ILE A 224 15.56 -2.47 -2.38
C ILE A 224 14.61 -2.38 -3.57
N ILE A 225 13.69 -1.44 -3.50
CA ILE A 225 12.60 -1.27 -4.46
C ILE A 225 12.78 0.08 -5.16
N PRO A 226 13.25 0.10 -6.42
CA PRO A 226 13.31 1.33 -7.20
C PRO A 226 11.92 1.92 -7.43
N GLU A 227 11.85 3.23 -7.61
CA GLU A 227 10.62 3.90 -8.00
C GLU A 227 10.07 3.30 -9.30
N GLY A 228 8.77 3.05 -9.33
CA GLY A 228 8.12 2.42 -10.49
C GLY A 228 8.25 0.88 -10.55
N ALA A 229 8.99 0.22 -9.64
CA ALA A 229 9.07 -1.24 -9.63
C ALA A 229 7.75 -1.91 -9.26
N ILE A 230 6.95 -1.27 -8.44
CA ILE A 230 5.60 -1.72 -8.05
C ILE A 230 4.58 -0.72 -8.55
N ALA A 231 3.55 -1.23 -9.18
CA ALA A 231 2.36 -0.48 -9.57
C ALA A 231 1.18 -0.93 -8.73
N THR A 232 0.41 0.01 -8.19
CA THR A 232 -0.77 -0.25 -7.38
C THR A 232 -1.97 0.47 -7.94
N ALA A 233 -3.14 -0.14 -7.81
CA ALA A 233 -4.40 0.45 -8.23
C ALA A 233 -5.50 0.16 -7.22
N ASN A 234 -6.37 1.13 -7.02
CA ASN A 234 -7.54 1.02 -6.15
C ASN A 234 -8.77 1.56 -6.87
N ARG A 235 -9.91 0.93 -6.59
CA ARG A 235 -11.20 1.34 -7.14
C ARG A 235 -12.31 1.06 -6.14
N ILE A 236 -13.37 1.85 -6.20
CA ILE A 236 -14.61 1.64 -5.45
C ILE A 236 -15.48 0.65 -6.22
N VAL A 237 -16.10 -0.28 -5.50
CA VAL A 237 -17.11 -1.18 -6.06
C VAL A 237 -18.49 -0.56 -5.87
N LEU A 238 -19.08 -0.12 -6.97
CA LEU A 238 -20.45 0.41 -6.94
C LEU A 238 -21.47 -0.72 -6.75
N PRO A 239 -22.56 -0.49 -6.01
CA PRO A 239 -23.63 -1.46 -5.89
C PRO A 239 -24.31 -1.65 -7.27
N VAL A 240 -24.58 -2.91 -7.61
CA VAL A 240 -25.24 -3.25 -8.91
C VAL A 240 -26.69 -2.78 -8.94
N ARG A 241 -27.33 -2.60 -7.80
CA ARG A 241 -28.72 -2.16 -7.65
C ARG A 241 -28.84 -1.26 -6.43
N GLU A 242 -29.45 -0.11 -6.64
CA GLU A 242 -30.01 0.67 -5.57
C GLU A 242 -31.40 0.10 -5.25
N GLY A 243 -31.65 -0.19 -3.97
CA GLY A 243 -32.93 -0.74 -3.51
C GLY A 243 -32.78 -2.14 -2.88
N GLY A 244 -33.87 -2.67 -2.37
CA GLY A 244 -33.90 -3.89 -1.56
C GLY A 244 -33.38 -3.62 -0.15
N ASN A 245 -32.50 -4.45 0.35
CA ASN A 245 -31.95 -4.36 1.70
C ASN A 245 -30.85 -3.28 1.86
N LEU A 246 -30.37 -2.68 0.75
CA LEU A 246 -29.36 -1.61 0.79
C LEU A 246 -30.05 -0.29 1.13
N ILE A 247 -29.76 0.26 2.30
CA ILE A 247 -30.31 1.53 2.77
C ILE A 247 -29.46 2.70 2.30
N GLU A 248 -28.13 2.56 2.39
CA GLU A 248 -27.22 3.64 2.09
C GLU A 248 -25.93 3.10 1.46
N PHE A 249 -25.41 3.83 0.49
CA PHE A 249 -24.09 3.65 -0.09
C PHE A 249 -23.35 4.99 -0.09
N GLY A 250 -22.13 4.96 0.38
CA GLY A 250 -21.26 6.12 0.41
C GLY A 250 -19.86 5.78 -0.09
N THR A 251 -19.12 6.79 -0.49
CA THR A 251 -17.72 6.69 -0.86
C THR A 251 -16.88 7.48 0.13
N ILE A 252 -15.77 6.92 0.54
CA ILE A 252 -14.81 7.54 1.45
C ILE A 252 -13.50 7.63 0.70
N THR A 253 -12.93 8.83 0.56
CA THR A 253 -11.61 9.00 -0.04
C THR A 253 -10.68 9.66 0.95
N ASP A 254 -9.54 9.05 1.19
CA ASP A 254 -8.47 9.66 1.98
C ASP A 254 -7.71 10.66 1.10
N GLU A 255 -7.89 11.96 1.34
CA GLU A 255 -7.23 13.03 0.59
C GLU A 255 -5.69 12.93 0.67
N ALA A 256 -5.18 12.40 1.78
CA ALA A 256 -3.74 12.27 1.98
C ALA A 256 -3.13 11.19 1.10
N THR A 257 -3.78 10.05 0.90
CA THR A 257 -3.27 8.92 0.12
C THR A 257 -3.93 8.79 -1.25
N GLY A 258 -5.10 9.40 -1.47
CA GLY A 258 -5.93 9.21 -2.64
C GLY A 258 -6.67 7.87 -2.66
N PHE A 259 -6.52 7.04 -1.61
CA PHE A 259 -7.16 5.73 -1.55
C PHE A 259 -8.66 5.87 -1.26
N ALA A 260 -9.46 5.09 -1.97
CA ALA A 260 -10.91 5.19 -1.87
C ALA A 260 -11.54 3.88 -1.38
N PHE A 261 -12.54 4.03 -0.52
CA PHE A 261 -13.34 2.95 0.04
C PHE A 261 -14.80 3.14 -0.32
N GLY A 262 -15.51 2.03 -0.52
CA GLY A 262 -16.96 1.99 -0.52
C GLY A 262 -17.47 1.70 0.90
N GLN A 263 -18.55 2.35 1.31
CA GLN A 263 -19.26 1.97 2.53
C GLN A 263 -20.71 1.66 2.21
N ARG A 264 -21.27 0.69 2.93
CA ARG A 264 -22.63 0.21 2.71
C ARG A 264 -23.32 -0.05 4.02
N VAL A 265 -24.61 0.32 4.08
CA VAL A 265 -25.52 -0.10 5.14
C VAL A 265 -26.63 -0.96 4.53
N VAL A 266 -26.74 -2.15 5.07
CA VAL A 266 -27.71 -3.15 4.64
C VAL A 266 -28.54 -3.55 5.84
N VAL A 267 -29.85 -3.54 5.71
CA VAL A 267 -30.78 -4.02 6.73
C VAL A 267 -31.45 -5.30 6.24
N ASP A 268 -31.40 -6.30 7.07
CA ASP A 268 -32.14 -7.53 6.90
C ASP A 268 -33.34 -7.53 7.86
N ALA A 269 -34.49 -7.17 7.33
CA ALA A 269 -35.74 -7.06 8.11
C ALA A 269 -36.21 -8.42 8.61
N ASP A 270 -35.93 -9.50 7.87
CA ASP A 270 -36.37 -10.85 8.25
C ASP A 270 -35.56 -11.40 9.45
N GLN A 271 -34.31 -10.97 9.57
CA GLN A 271 -33.44 -11.36 10.67
C GLN A 271 -33.34 -10.29 11.77
N GLY A 272 -33.96 -9.11 11.59
CA GLY A 272 -33.83 -8.01 12.52
C GLY A 272 -32.39 -7.58 12.74
N THR A 273 -31.64 -7.40 11.65
CA THR A 273 -30.21 -7.03 11.73
C THR A 273 -29.86 -5.87 10.81
N CYS A 274 -28.97 -5.01 11.28
CA CYS A 274 -28.36 -3.94 10.49
C CYS A 274 -26.87 -4.21 10.33
N SER A 275 -26.38 -4.26 9.10
CA SER A 275 -24.98 -4.48 8.78
C SER A 275 -24.37 -3.24 8.16
N TRP A 276 -23.25 -2.78 8.71
CA TRP A 276 -22.39 -1.78 8.11
C TRP A 276 -21.12 -2.45 7.58
N SER A 277 -20.72 -2.11 6.39
CA SER A 277 -19.51 -2.65 5.76
C SER A 277 -18.71 -1.57 5.05
N VAL A 278 -17.40 -1.72 5.11
CA VAL A 278 -16.45 -0.96 4.30
C VAL A 278 -15.75 -1.92 3.36
N ASP A 279 -15.62 -1.55 2.11
CA ASP A 279 -14.98 -2.38 1.09
C ASP A 279 -14.03 -1.59 0.19
N CYS A 280 -13.10 -2.28 -0.42
CA CYS A 280 -12.25 -1.76 -1.47
C CYS A 280 -11.92 -2.84 -2.50
N LEU A 281 -11.70 -2.41 -3.73
CA LEU A 281 -11.13 -3.24 -4.78
C LEU A 281 -9.71 -2.76 -5.03
N PHE A 282 -8.73 -3.63 -4.77
CA PHE A 282 -7.31 -3.30 -4.82
C PHE A 282 -6.54 -4.32 -5.65
N GLY A 283 -5.50 -3.83 -6.31
CA GLY A 283 -4.54 -4.65 -7.02
C GLY A 283 -3.14 -4.08 -6.94
N ALA A 284 -2.15 -4.96 -7.03
CA ALA A 284 -0.76 -4.59 -7.14
C ALA A 284 -0.04 -5.52 -8.12
N ALA A 285 0.93 -5.00 -8.86
CA ALA A 285 1.71 -5.76 -9.81
C ALA A 285 3.16 -5.26 -9.87
N LEU A 286 4.09 -6.15 -10.22
CA LEU A 286 5.47 -5.79 -10.53
C LEU A 286 5.54 -5.24 -11.94
N SER A 287 6.04 -4.04 -12.10
CA SER A 287 6.12 -3.34 -13.39
C SER A 287 7.02 -4.07 -14.39
N LYS A 288 8.09 -4.70 -13.92
CA LYS A 288 9.01 -5.48 -14.78
C LYS A 288 8.33 -6.67 -15.45
N GLN A 289 7.33 -7.27 -14.81
CA GLN A 289 6.58 -8.41 -15.39
C GLN A 289 5.58 -7.97 -16.45
N THR A 290 5.15 -6.71 -16.40
CA THR A 290 4.08 -6.18 -17.26
C THR A 290 4.57 -5.24 -18.35
N SER A 291 5.77 -4.65 -18.19
CA SER A 291 6.35 -3.72 -19.17
C SER A 291 7.85 -3.96 -19.36
N ASN A 292 8.30 -4.04 -20.61
CA ASN A 292 9.72 -4.15 -20.94
C ASN A 292 10.48 -2.88 -20.53
N GLY A 293 11.59 -3.05 -19.80
CA GLY A 293 12.47 -1.95 -19.39
C GLY A 293 12.11 -1.28 -18.07
N ALA A 294 11.03 -1.70 -17.40
CA ALA A 294 10.75 -1.21 -16.05
C ALA A 294 11.73 -1.78 -15.02
N PRO A 295 12.08 -1.00 -13.98
CA PRO A 295 12.95 -1.47 -12.91
C PRO A 295 12.31 -2.62 -12.16
N GLY A 296 13.11 -3.60 -11.75
CA GLY A 296 12.69 -4.64 -10.82
C GLY A 296 13.23 -4.36 -9.43
N PHE A 297 12.81 -5.13 -8.43
CA PHE A 297 13.35 -5.00 -7.07
C PHE A 297 14.53 -5.96 -6.84
N TYR A 298 15.32 -5.65 -5.82
CA TYR A 298 16.48 -6.44 -5.39
C TYR A 298 16.27 -6.93 -3.98
N GLN A 299 16.46 -8.24 -3.76
CA GLN A 299 16.36 -8.83 -2.44
C GLN A 299 17.72 -8.83 -1.75
N VAL A 300 17.76 -8.47 -0.47
CA VAL A 300 18.95 -8.49 0.37
C VAL A 300 18.92 -9.72 1.26
N ILE A 301 19.91 -10.56 1.14
CA ILE A 301 20.04 -11.80 1.89
C ILE A 301 21.26 -11.75 2.83
N SER A 302 21.14 -12.34 4.00
CA SER A 302 22.29 -12.67 4.83
C SER A 302 23.01 -13.88 4.23
N ALA A 303 24.32 -13.86 4.25
CA ALA A 303 25.14 -14.96 3.73
C ALA A 303 25.02 -16.21 4.61
#